data_4817005833704e2dbc0541f530070a01
#
_entry.id   4817005833704e2dbc0541f530070a01
#
_cell.length_a   1.000
_cell.length_b   1.000
_cell.length_c   1.000
_cell.angle_alpha   90.00
_cell.angle_beta   90.00
_cell.angle_gamma   90.00
#
_symmetry.space_group_name_H-M   'P 1'
#
loop_
_entity.id
_entity.type
_entity.pdbx_description
1 polymer ?
#
loop_
_entity_poly.entity_id
_entity_poly.type
_entity_poly.pdbx_seq_one_letter_code
_entity_poly.pdbx_strand_id
1 'polypeptide(L)'
;MELRRPHSLFQPPLRRNRGWLTLRDRIWLAALVGAALSIFVTSKARAEFTVCNQTLDVVNLAVGQKVDDADQTDGWWTIGANQCVNVIREELANRYIYVYATDVFGHAILNGSIEMCIDRRRFSIRGIDECWQRGHIAARFVEVDTQEQVRWTYFLTGNSP
;
A
#
# COMPACT_ATOMS: atom_id res chain seq x y z
N MET A 1 -40.05 38.83 83.61
CA MET A 1 -38.70 38.50 83.12
C MET A 1 -38.82 37.19 82.30
N GLU A 2 -39.05 37.34 81.01
CA GLU A 2 -39.53 36.23 80.12
C GLU A 2 -38.43 35.89 79.15
N LEU A 3 -37.94 34.68 79.28
CA LEU A 3 -36.85 34.10 78.42
C LEU A 3 -37.43 33.57 77.09
N ARG A 4 -37.24 34.31 76.01
CA ARG A 4 -37.53 33.82 74.64
C ARG A 4 -36.50 32.76 74.21
N ARG A 5 -36.99 31.59 73.89
CA ARG A 5 -36.20 30.53 73.23
C ARG A 5 -36.04 30.85 71.75
N PRO A 6 -34.87 30.62 71.10
CA PRO A 6 -34.73 30.75 69.69
C PRO A 6 -35.32 29.53 68.94
N HIS A 7 -36.05 29.81 67.86
CA HIS A 7 -36.59 28.82 66.95
C HIS A 7 -35.42 28.19 66.12
N SER A 8 -35.23 26.93 66.28
CA SER A 8 -34.34 26.15 65.40
C SER A 8 -35.03 25.97 64.04
N LEU A 9 -34.45 26.54 62.93
CA LEU A 9 -34.81 26.35 61.59
C LEU A 9 -34.32 24.97 61.15
N PHE A 10 -35.27 24.01 61.04
CA PHE A 10 -35.04 22.69 60.51
C PHE A 10 -34.98 22.82 58.99
N GLN A 11 -33.77 22.74 58.37
CA GLN A 11 -33.62 22.62 56.91
C GLN A 11 -33.77 21.17 56.51
N PRO A 12 -34.64 20.84 55.52
CA PRO A 12 -34.74 19.47 55.01
C PRO A 12 -33.50 19.14 54.16
N PRO A 13 -33.02 17.89 54.16
CA PRO A 13 -31.88 17.47 53.38
C PRO A 13 -32.22 17.52 51.90
N LEU A 14 -31.31 18.15 51.11
CA LEU A 14 -31.38 18.13 49.65
C LEU A 14 -31.33 16.69 49.16
N ARG A 15 -32.44 16.22 48.61
CA ARG A 15 -32.57 14.93 47.97
C ARG A 15 -31.75 14.90 46.70
N ARG A 16 -30.53 14.32 46.78
CA ARG A 16 -29.67 14.07 45.65
C ARG A 16 -30.32 13.06 44.71
N ASN A 17 -30.99 13.57 43.70
CA ASN A 17 -31.61 12.72 42.65
C ASN A 17 -30.50 12.03 41.86
N ARG A 18 -30.05 10.88 42.33
CA ARG A 18 -29.23 9.97 41.51
C ARG A 18 -30.18 9.35 40.47
N GLY A 19 -30.23 10.00 39.32
CA GLY A 19 -30.91 9.39 38.16
C GLY A 19 -30.24 8.05 37.85
N TRP A 20 -30.90 7.00 38.22
CA TRP A 20 -30.52 5.65 37.86
C TRP A 20 -30.90 5.46 36.40
N LEU A 21 -29.86 5.58 35.53
CA LEU A 21 -30.00 5.16 34.14
C LEU A 21 -30.48 3.71 34.15
N THR A 22 -31.63 3.46 33.54
CA THR A 22 -32.21 2.10 33.50
C THR A 22 -31.28 1.20 32.65
N LEU A 23 -31.34 -0.09 32.88
CA LEU A 23 -30.54 -1.07 32.14
C LEU A 23 -30.74 -0.90 30.62
N ARG A 24 -31.91 -0.50 30.19
CA ARG A 24 -32.27 -0.19 28.81
C ARG A 24 -31.45 0.99 28.26
N ASP A 25 -31.31 2.08 29.02
CA ASP A 25 -30.56 3.27 28.57
C ASP A 25 -29.07 2.96 28.44
N ARG A 26 -28.51 2.10 29.26
CA ARG A 26 -27.15 1.59 29.17
C ARG A 26 -26.90 0.73 27.92
N ILE A 27 -27.89 -0.07 27.54
CA ILE A 27 -27.84 -0.92 26.34
C ILE A 27 -27.87 -0.05 25.07
N TRP A 28 -28.71 0.98 25.02
CA TRP A 28 -28.78 1.91 23.89
C TRP A 28 -27.52 2.75 23.74
N LEU A 29 -26.92 3.23 24.82
CA LEU A 29 -25.65 3.94 24.79
C LEU A 29 -24.50 3.06 24.32
N ALA A 30 -24.43 1.80 24.75
CA ALA A 30 -23.42 0.86 24.28
C ALA A 30 -23.59 0.50 22.79
N ALA A 31 -24.83 0.39 22.29
CA ALA A 31 -25.13 0.15 20.89
C ALA A 31 -24.73 1.34 19.99
N LEU A 32 -24.97 2.56 20.43
CA LEU A 32 -24.56 3.78 19.69
C LEU A 32 -23.05 3.97 19.62
N VAL A 33 -22.32 3.65 20.70
CA VAL A 33 -20.85 3.70 20.70
C VAL A 33 -20.27 2.61 19.81
N GLY A 34 -20.84 1.41 19.81
CA GLY A 34 -20.42 0.32 18.91
C GLY A 34 -20.65 0.64 17.43
N ALA A 35 -21.77 1.25 17.08
CA ALA A 35 -22.09 1.68 15.72
C ALA A 35 -21.15 2.81 15.23
N ALA A 36 -20.78 3.75 16.09
CA ALA A 36 -19.85 4.84 15.75
C ALA A 36 -18.42 4.34 15.51
N LEU A 37 -17.97 3.28 16.20
CA LEU A 37 -16.63 2.71 16.00
C LEU A 37 -16.51 1.91 14.69
N SER A 38 -17.61 1.43 14.13
CA SER A 38 -17.60 0.63 12.90
C SER A 38 -17.37 1.43 11.61
N ILE A 39 -17.47 2.75 11.67
CA ILE A 39 -17.41 3.63 10.48
C ILE A 39 -15.96 4.01 10.09
N PHE A 40 -14.95 3.73 10.93
CA PHE A 40 -13.58 4.18 10.70
C PHE A 40 -12.61 3.15 10.10
N VAL A 41 -13.08 1.99 9.66
CA VAL A 41 -12.23 1.09 8.86
C VAL A 41 -12.34 1.48 7.38
N THR A 42 -11.86 2.67 7.04
CA THR A 42 -11.53 2.99 5.66
C THR A 42 -10.26 2.23 5.31
N SER A 43 -10.39 1.05 4.71
CA SER A 43 -9.27 0.42 4.02
C SER A 43 -8.80 1.41 2.96
N LYS A 44 -7.67 2.06 3.18
CA LYS A 44 -6.99 2.81 2.10
C LYS A 44 -6.71 1.78 1.02
N ALA A 45 -7.40 1.88 -0.11
CA ALA A 45 -7.04 1.14 -1.31
C ALA A 45 -5.60 1.59 -1.63
N ARG A 46 -4.62 0.71 -1.39
CA ARG A 46 -3.24 1.00 -1.75
C ARG A 46 -3.16 1.03 -3.26
N ALA A 47 -2.73 2.14 -3.78
CA ALA A 47 -2.32 2.25 -5.16
C ALA A 47 -1.03 1.45 -5.33
N GLU A 48 -0.87 0.78 -6.44
CA GLU A 48 0.19 -0.21 -6.62
C GLU A 48 0.39 -0.54 -8.09
N PHE A 49 1.59 -0.98 -8.42
CA PHE A 49 1.88 -1.61 -9.70
C PHE A 49 1.94 -3.13 -9.51
N THR A 50 1.01 -3.82 -10.14
CA THR A 50 0.91 -5.28 -10.10
C THR A 50 1.36 -5.85 -11.43
N VAL A 51 2.16 -6.92 -11.39
CA VAL A 51 2.52 -7.69 -12.60
C VAL A 51 1.94 -9.09 -12.48
N CYS A 52 1.16 -9.48 -13.49
CA CYS A 52 0.55 -10.79 -13.60
C CYS A 52 1.23 -11.59 -14.71
N ASN A 53 1.82 -12.70 -14.36
CA ASN A 53 2.42 -13.63 -15.31
C ASN A 53 1.34 -14.51 -15.94
N GLN A 54 1.03 -14.28 -17.20
CA GLN A 54 0.09 -15.09 -17.98
C GLN A 54 0.80 -16.13 -18.87
N THR A 55 2.11 -16.31 -18.68
CA THR A 55 2.85 -17.38 -19.34
C THR A 55 2.67 -18.71 -18.62
N LEU A 56 3.09 -19.80 -19.24
CA LEU A 56 3.07 -21.15 -18.64
C LEU A 56 4.31 -21.43 -17.77
N ASP A 57 5.29 -20.53 -17.79
CA ASP A 57 6.58 -20.70 -17.14
C ASP A 57 6.75 -19.73 -15.96
N VAL A 58 7.70 -20.04 -15.08
CA VAL A 58 8.14 -19.12 -14.02
C VAL A 58 8.99 -18.01 -14.64
N VAL A 59 8.73 -16.78 -14.27
CA VAL A 59 9.49 -15.62 -14.73
C VAL A 59 10.15 -14.87 -13.57
N ASN A 60 11.32 -14.28 -13.84
CA ASN A 60 11.99 -13.35 -12.95
C ASN A 60 11.81 -11.94 -13.49
N LEU A 61 11.36 -11.03 -12.64
CA LEU A 61 10.98 -9.67 -13.00
C LEU A 61 11.89 -8.64 -12.33
N ALA A 62 12.25 -7.61 -13.06
CA ALA A 62 12.82 -6.36 -12.55
C ALA A 62 11.95 -5.18 -13.01
N VAL A 63 11.90 -4.13 -12.18
CA VAL A 63 11.11 -2.93 -12.43
C VAL A 63 11.98 -1.69 -12.29
N GLY A 64 11.78 -0.71 -13.16
CA GLY A 64 12.39 0.61 -13.13
C GLY A 64 11.33 1.68 -12.94
N GLN A 65 11.68 2.72 -12.18
CA GLN A 65 10.86 3.93 -12.00
C GLN A 65 11.71 5.11 -11.54
N LYS A 66 11.14 6.31 -11.54
CA LYS A 66 11.78 7.45 -10.89
C LYS A 66 11.45 7.47 -9.40
N VAL A 67 12.48 7.62 -8.56
CA VAL A 67 12.38 7.79 -7.11
C VAL A 67 13.23 9.01 -6.75
N ASP A 68 12.64 10.02 -6.13
CA ASP A 68 13.31 11.28 -5.79
C ASP A 68 14.10 11.86 -6.99
N ASP A 69 13.43 12.04 -8.13
CA ASP A 69 13.96 12.56 -9.40
C ASP A 69 15.12 11.76 -10.03
N ALA A 70 15.48 10.61 -9.49
CA ALA A 70 16.46 9.71 -10.05
C ALA A 70 15.83 8.41 -10.56
N ASP A 71 16.30 7.89 -11.67
CA ASP A 71 15.92 6.57 -12.13
C ASP A 71 16.45 5.51 -11.17
N GLN A 72 15.61 4.55 -10.81
CA GLN A 72 15.94 3.44 -9.93
C GLN A 72 15.41 2.15 -10.52
N THR A 73 16.18 1.08 -10.41
CA THR A 73 15.76 -0.27 -10.78
C THR A 73 15.83 -1.19 -9.59
N ASP A 74 14.82 -1.99 -9.43
CA ASP A 74 14.67 -2.97 -8.36
C ASP A 74 14.42 -4.37 -8.94
N GLY A 75 14.91 -5.40 -8.34
CA GLY A 75 14.73 -6.80 -8.71
C GLY A 75 15.32 -7.74 -7.68
N TRP A 76 14.99 -9.00 -7.70
CA TRP A 76 14.11 -9.72 -8.59
C TRP A 76 12.85 -10.15 -7.85
N TRP A 77 11.74 -10.20 -8.57
CA TRP A 77 10.53 -10.88 -8.15
C TRP A 77 10.35 -12.13 -9.01
N THR A 78 10.25 -13.29 -8.39
CA THR A 78 9.94 -14.55 -9.09
C THR A 78 8.43 -14.76 -9.09
N ILE A 79 7.84 -14.90 -10.27
CA ILE A 79 6.39 -15.01 -10.47
C ILE A 79 6.09 -16.33 -11.16
N GLY A 80 5.36 -17.21 -10.46
CA GLY A 80 4.90 -18.49 -11.05
C GLY A 80 3.89 -18.27 -12.19
N ALA A 81 3.67 -19.32 -12.98
CA ALA A 81 2.66 -19.31 -14.04
C ALA A 81 1.28 -18.94 -13.48
N ASN A 82 0.57 -18.05 -14.18
CA ASN A 82 -0.75 -17.55 -13.79
C ASN A 82 -0.82 -16.89 -12.39
N GLN A 83 0.31 -16.38 -11.88
CA GLN A 83 0.38 -15.65 -10.61
C GLN A 83 0.61 -14.16 -10.84
N CYS A 84 0.18 -13.36 -9.87
CA CYS A 84 0.43 -11.92 -9.84
C CYS A 84 1.27 -11.55 -8.61
N VAL A 85 2.11 -10.53 -8.77
CA VAL A 85 2.87 -9.95 -7.67
C VAL A 85 2.75 -8.43 -7.69
N ASN A 86 2.65 -7.86 -6.51
CA ASN A 86 2.64 -6.44 -6.31
C ASN A 86 4.08 -5.95 -6.12
N VAL A 87 4.61 -5.24 -7.10
CA VAL A 87 6.03 -4.84 -7.13
C VAL A 87 6.26 -3.42 -6.63
N ILE A 88 5.31 -2.50 -6.85
CA ILE A 88 5.31 -1.16 -6.24
C ILE A 88 4.07 -1.08 -5.36
N ARG A 89 4.27 -0.88 -4.07
CA ARG A 89 3.20 -0.91 -3.06
C ARG A 89 2.67 0.48 -2.70
N GLU A 90 3.44 1.50 -3.07
CA GLU A 90 3.10 2.91 -2.88
C GLU A 90 2.23 3.39 -4.06
N GLU A 91 1.59 4.54 -3.89
CA GLU A 91 0.89 5.23 -4.98
C GLU A 91 1.84 5.50 -6.13
N LEU A 92 1.41 5.15 -7.35
CA LEU A 92 2.19 5.46 -8.54
C LEU A 92 2.23 6.98 -8.73
N ALA A 93 3.43 7.53 -8.56
CA ALA A 93 3.71 8.94 -8.84
C ALA A 93 4.24 9.14 -10.27
N ASN A 94 4.66 8.06 -10.92
CA ASN A 94 5.27 8.08 -12.25
C ASN A 94 4.28 7.61 -13.30
N ARG A 95 4.18 8.35 -14.40
CA ARG A 95 3.42 7.94 -15.58
C ARG A 95 4.06 6.71 -16.26
N TYR A 96 5.39 6.68 -16.33
CA TYR A 96 6.14 5.62 -16.99
C TYR A 96 6.81 4.71 -15.96
N ILE A 97 6.52 3.42 -16.09
CA ILE A 97 7.16 2.35 -15.33
C ILE A 97 7.88 1.45 -16.33
N TYR A 98 9.04 0.98 -15.99
CA TYR A 98 9.87 0.15 -16.85
C TYR A 98 9.88 -1.27 -16.35
N VAL A 99 9.71 -2.24 -17.24
CA VAL A 99 9.60 -3.66 -16.91
C VAL A 99 10.60 -4.47 -17.71
N TYR A 100 11.36 -5.31 -17.02
CA TYR A 100 12.25 -6.30 -17.62
C TYR A 100 11.96 -7.66 -17.01
N ALA A 101 11.84 -8.68 -17.85
CA ALA A 101 11.56 -10.04 -17.40
C ALA A 101 12.42 -11.06 -18.12
N THR A 102 12.82 -12.10 -17.39
CA THR A 102 13.57 -13.25 -17.91
C THR A 102 12.86 -14.56 -17.59
N ASP A 103 13.16 -15.58 -18.36
CA ASP A 103 12.89 -16.96 -17.97
C ASP A 103 13.81 -17.42 -16.81
N VAL A 104 13.67 -18.65 -16.39
CA VAL A 104 14.50 -19.26 -15.32
C VAL A 104 15.97 -19.46 -15.73
N PHE A 105 16.29 -19.38 -17.02
CA PHE A 105 17.63 -19.51 -17.57
C PHE A 105 18.32 -18.15 -17.74
N GLY A 106 17.58 -17.05 -17.52
CA GLY A 106 18.07 -15.68 -17.66
C GLY A 106 17.92 -15.10 -19.06
N HIS A 107 17.19 -15.75 -19.97
CA HIS A 107 16.89 -15.19 -21.29
C HIS A 107 15.76 -14.15 -21.16
N ALA A 108 15.95 -12.97 -21.76
CA ALA A 108 14.92 -11.95 -21.79
C ALA A 108 13.68 -12.45 -22.57
N ILE A 109 12.51 -12.29 -21.96
CA ILE A 109 11.21 -12.65 -22.56
C ILE A 109 10.43 -11.43 -23.05
N LEU A 110 10.92 -10.22 -22.74
CA LEU A 110 10.37 -8.96 -23.23
C LEU A 110 11.37 -8.29 -24.18
N ASN A 111 10.85 -7.66 -25.22
CA ASN A 111 11.66 -6.93 -26.20
C ASN A 111 11.60 -5.42 -25.92
N GLY A 112 12.32 -4.97 -24.89
CA GLY A 112 12.38 -3.57 -24.50
C GLY A 112 13.41 -2.76 -25.28
N SER A 113 13.32 -1.43 -25.22
CA SER A 113 14.22 -0.48 -25.87
C SER A 113 14.97 0.41 -24.91
N ILE A 114 14.51 0.53 -23.66
CA ILE A 114 15.09 1.45 -22.64
C ILE A 114 16.17 0.72 -21.86
N GLU A 115 17.42 1.15 -22.00
CA GLU A 115 18.53 0.54 -21.28
C GLU A 115 18.55 1.02 -19.83
N MET A 116 18.57 0.08 -18.89
CA MET A 116 18.69 0.31 -17.45
C MET A 116 19.60 -0.74 -16.82
N CYS A 117 20.07 -0.47 -15.59
CA CYS A 117 21.00 -1.36 -14.90
C CYS A 117 20.27 -2.44 -14.09
N ILE A 118 20.77 -3.67 -14.15
CA ILE A 118 20.34 -4.80 -13.30
C ILE A 118 21.55 -5.47 -12.65
N ASP A 119 21.30 -6.37 -11.71
CA ASP A 119 22.31 -7.27 -11.14
C ASP A 119 21.83 -8.71 -11.16
N ARG A 120 22.75 -9.67 -11.00
CA ARG A 120 22.44 -11.11 -10.95
C ARG A 120 21.71 -11.52 -9.67
N ARG A 121 21.96 -10.82 -8.57
CA ARG A 121 21.32 -11.03 -7.27
C ARG A 121 20.21 -10.01 -7.09
N ARG A 122 19.44 -10.13 -6.03
CA ARG A 122 18.49 -9.10 -5.63
C ARG A 122 19.19 -7.75 -5.51
N PHE A 123 18.60 -6.72 -6.09
CA PHE A 123 19.22 -5.39 -6.21
C PHE A 123 18.20 -4.26 -6.03
N SER A 124 18.75 -3.10 -5.71
CA SER A 124 18.14 -1.79 -5.84
C SER A 124 19.25 -0.87 -6.33
N ILE A 125 19.17 -0.42 -7.58
CA ILE A 125 20.21 0.35 -8.25
C ILE A 125 19.66 1.71 -8.59
N ARG A 126 20.34 2.77 -8.12
CA ARG A 126 20.02 4.16 -8.44
C ARG A 126 20.89 4.65 -9.59
N GLY A 127 20.27 5.29 -10.59
CA GLY A 127 20.89 5.71 -11.84
C GLY A 127 20.96 4.60 -12.88
N ILE A 128 20.80 4.97 -14.14
CA ILE A 128 20.76 4.03 -15.29
C ILE A 128 22.00 4.13 -16.18
N ASP A 129 22.84 5.16 -15.98
CA ASP A 129 24.02 5.38 -16.82
C ASP A 129 25.18 4.50 -16.37
N GLU A 130 26.05 4.21 -17.34
CA GLU A 130 27.34 3.55 -17.11
C GLU A 130 27.26 2.24 -16.32
N CYS A 131 26.25 1.39 -16.60
CA CYS A 131 26.01 0.15 -15.87
C CYS A 131 27.28 -0.70 -15.71
N TRP A 132 28.03 -0.90 -16.79
CA TRP A 132 29.24 -1.72 -16.80
C TRP A 132 30.38 -1.13 -15.95
N GLN A 133 30.60 0.17 -16.03
CA GLN A 133 31.63 0.85 -15.25
C GLN A 133 31.36 0.79 -13.76
N ARG A 134 30.07 0.73 -13.40
CA ARG A 134 29.58 0.60 -12.03
C ARG A 134 29.48 -0.87 -11.55
N GLY A 135 29.84 -1.84 -12.41
CA GLY A 135 29.82 -3.27 -12.08
C GLY A 135 28.45 -3.93 -12.21
N HIS A 136 27.49 -3.26 -12.88
CA HIS A 136 26.16 -3.77 -13.16
C HIS A 136 26.04 -4.28 -14.61
N ILE A 137 24.90 -4.84 -14.95
CA ILE A 137 24.55 -5.36 -16.25
C ILE A 137 23.54 -4.42 -16.90
N ALA A 138 23.78 -4.03 -18.15
CA ALA A 138 22.78 -3.30 -18.93
C ALA A 138 21.71 -4.26 -19.45
N ALA A 139 20.44 -3.92 -19.28
CA ALA A 139 19.30 -4.70 -19.77
C ALA A 139 18.27 -3.76 -20.40
N ARG A 140 17.52 -4.28 -21.41
CA ARG A 140 16.52 -3.51 -22.14
C ARG A 140 15.13 -3.70 -21.53
N PHE A 141 14.61 -2.66 -20.93
CA PHE A 141 13.30 -2.60 -20.32
C PHE A 141 12.24 -2.14 -21.32
N VAL A 142 11.03 -2.66 -21.17
CA VAL A 142 9.83 -2.16 -21.84
C VAL A 142 9.26 -1.02 -21.04
N GLU A 143 8.95 0.09 -21.71
CA GLU A 143 8.24 1.21 -21.08
C GLU A 143 6.75 0.93 -21.04
N VAL A 144 6.14 1.08 -19.88
CA VAL A 144 4.71 0.95 -19.62
C VAL A 144 4.13 2.32 -19.28
N ASP A 145 3.29 2.86 -20.16
CA ASP A 145 2.53 4.09 -19.88
C ASP A 145 1.33 3.76 -18.99
N THR A 146 1.39 4.16 -17.73
CA THR A 146 0.29 3.97 -16.77
C THR A 146 -0.82 5.01 -16.94
N GLN A 147 -0.70 5.92 -17.90
CA GLN A 147 -1.67 7.00 -18.16
C GLN A 147 -1.98 7.84 -16.90
N GLU A 148 -0.96 8.07 -16.07
CA GLU A 148 -1.07 8.79 -14.80
C GLU A 148 -2.05 8.14 -13.79
N GLN A 149 -2.38 6.86 -14.00
CA GLN A 149 -3.21 6.13 -13.05
C GLN A 149 -2.40 5.80 -11.79
N VAL A 150 -2.99 6.01 -10.64
CA VAL A 150 -2.37 5.71 -9.34
C VAL A 150 -2.25 4.20 -9.08
N ARG A 151 -2.90 3.38 -9.91
CA ARG A 151 -2.87 1.91 -9.86
C ARG A 151 -2.84 1.36 -11.28
N TRP A 152 -1.97 0.36 -11.50
CA TRP A 152 -1.84 -0.30 -12.80
C TRP A 152 -1.58 -1.80 -12.64
N THR A 153 -2.09 -2.59 -13.57
CA THR A 153 -1.76 -4.01 -13.68
C THR A 153 -1.16 -4.29 -15.06
N TYR A 154 0.04 -4.80 -15.09
CA TYR A 154 0.73 -5.22 -16.30
C TYR A 154 0.64 -6.73 -16.46
N PHE A 155 0.27 -7.21 -17.66
CA PHE A 155 0.14 -8.62 -17.95
C PHE A 155 1.31 -9.07 -18.83
N LEU A 156 2.14 -9.99 -18.29
CA LEU A 156 3.18 -10.68 -19.06
C LEU A 156 2.53 -11.80 -19.85
N THR A 157 2.54 -11.68 -21.17
CA THR A 157 2.05 -12.71 -22.09
C THR A 157 3.22 -13.35 -22.82
N GLY A 158 3.17 -14.66 -23.10
CA GLY A 158 4.27 -15.43 -23.69
C GLY A 158 4.63 -15.11 -25.15
N ASN A 159 3.94 -14.14 -25.74
CA ASN A 159 4.17 -13.64 -27.10
C ASN A 159 3.91 -12.13 -27.12
N SER A 160 4.72 -11.36 -26.41
CA SER A 160 4.79 -9.92 -26.72
C SER A 160 5.65 -9.76 -27.97
N PRO A 161 5.11 -9.21 -29.07
CA PRO A 161 5.83 -9.02 -30.32
C PRO A 161 7.00 -8.06 -30.15
#